data_d9d66cb1cbec39bcb90542fa9b4c8aa4
#
_entry.id   d9d66cb1cbec39bcb90542fa9b4c8aa4
#
_cell.length_a   1.000
_cell.length_b   1.000
_cell.length_c   1.000
_cell.angle_alpha   90.00
_cell.angle_beta   90.00
_cell.angle_gamma   90.00
#
_symmetry.space_group_name_H-M   'P 1'
#
loop_
_entity.id
_entity.type
_entity.pdbx_description
1 polymer ?
#
loop_
_entity_poly.entity_id
_entity_poly.type
_entity_poly.pdbx_seq_one_letter_code
_entity_poly.pdbx_strand_id
1 'polypeptide(L)'
;MTLGITHLVHANVVCADFDRSFDFYTRVLGARLIGRVFEFDAAADFQAILDVTGSVRCKAALLTWSDDDAATYLDLLCFADERGEPVPRTAKQPGLARLGLRVRDMTATLARIREHDVPVVAGPVTLTPMPGRHRHVLTIRDPDGTMLNLMEFPELGSGRG
;
A
#
# COMPACT_ATOMS: atom_id res chain seq x y z
N MET A 1 -30.08 2.29 11.84
CA MET A 1 -28.99 1.56 12.54
C MET A 1 -27.80 1.45 11.62
N THR A 2 -26.58 1.63 12.15
CA THR A 2 -25.32 1.44 11.42
C THR A 2 -24.69 0.11 11.80
N LEU A 3 -23.74 -0.41 11.00
CA LEU A 3 -23.01 -1.65 11.28
C LEU A 3 -22.02 -1.52 12.45
N GLY A 4 -21.81 -0.31 13.00
CA GLY A 4 -20.86 -0.08 14.10
C GLY A 4 -19.38 -0.19 13.69
N ILE A 5 -19.05 0.04 12.43
CA ILE A 5 -17.67 0.07 11.94
C ILE A 5 -16.90 1.19 12.64
N THR A 6 -15.77 0.89 13.23
CA THR A 6 -14.92 1.84 13.98
C THR A 6 -13.77 2.39 13.16
N HIS A 7 -13.11 1.57 12.36
CA HIS A 7 -11.96 1.97 11.54
C HIS A 7 -11.65 0.96 10.42
N LEU A 8 -10.77 1.34 9.50
CA LEU A 8 -10.18 0.44 8.51
C LEU A 8 -9.00 -0.31 9.14
N VAL A 9 -9.09 -1.63 9.26
CA VAL A 9 -8.05 -2.45 9.87
C VAL A 9 -6.84 -2.59 8.95
N HIS A 10 -7.05 -2.99 7.69
CA HIS A 10 -5.98 -3.15 6.71
C HIS A 10 -6.44 -2.88 5.29
N ALA A 11 -5.47 -2.67 4.41
CA ALA A 11 -5.62 -2.77 2.97
C ALA A 11 -4.82 -3.98 2.48
N ASN A 12 -5.46 -4.87 1.72
CA ASN A 12 -4.77 -6.03 1.14
C ASN A 12 -4.21 -5.66 -0.24
N VAL A 13 -2.93 -5.99 -0.47
CA VAL A 13 -2.25 -5.87 -1.76
C VAL A 13 -1.74 -7.23 -2.16
N VAL A 14 -2.26 -7.74 -3.26
CA VAL A 14 -1.79 -9.00 -3.86
C VAL A 14 -0.64 -8.70 -4.81
N CYS A 15 0.48 -9.40 -4.63
CA CYS A 15 1.68 -9.24 -5.45
C CYS A 15 2.02 -10.52 -6.24
N ALA A 16 2.63 -10.34 -7.40
CA ALA A 16 3.08 -11.44 -8.24
C ALA A 16 4.41 -12.05 -7.78
N ASP A 17 5.26 -11.25 -7.11
CA ASP A 17 6.55 -11.65 -6.56
C ASP A 17 6.67 -11.06 -5.15
N PHE A 18 6.60 -11.94 -4.15
CA PHE A 18 6.61 -11.52 -2.75
C PHE A 18 7.89 -10.79 -2.37
N ASP A 19 9.06 -11.34 -2.71
CA ASP A 19 10.34 -10.80 -2.23
C ASP A 19 10.62 -9.43 -2.86
N ARG A 20 10.30 -9.26 -4.14
CA ARG A 20 10.37 -7.96 -4.84
C ARG A 20 9.45 -6.93 -4.21
N SER A 21 8.20 -7.27 -3.95
CA SER A 21 7.22 -6.34 -3.40
C SER A 21 7.49 -6.07 -1.91
N PHE A 22 7.90 -7.07 -1.15
CA PHE A 22 8.32 -6.90 0.25
C PHE A 22 9.53 -5.95 0.38
N ASP A 23 10.56 -6.12 -0.48
CA ASP A 23 11.71 -5.22 -0.54
C ASP A 23 11.29 -3.78 -0.89
N PHE A 24 10.41 -3.62 -1.87
CA PHE A 24 9.87 -2.30 -2.25
C PHE A 24 9.16 -1.62 -1.08
N TYR A 25 8.20 -2.29 -0.44
CA TYR A 25 7.46 -1.69 0.67
C TYR A 25 8.31 -1.42 1.91
N THR A 26 9.28 -2.29 2.22
CA THR A 26 10.13 -2.15 3.42
C THR A 26 11.34 -1.24 3.18
N ARG A 27 12.14 -1.48 2.14
CA ARG A 27 13.39 -0.74 1.91
C ARG A 27 13.18 0.59 1.21
N VAL A 28 12.29 0.63 0.21
CA VAL A 28 12.04 1.88 -0.53
C VAL A 28 11.06 2.77 0.21
N LEU A 29 9.89 2.22 0.61
CA LEU A 29 8.83 2.99 1.25
C LEU A 29 8.92 3.03 2.77
N GLY A 30 9.86 2.29 3.39
CA GLY A 30 10.14 2.36 4.82
C GLY A 30 9.09 1.72 5.72
N ALA A 31 8.27 0.80 5.21
CA ALA A 31 7.36 0.03 6.05
C ALA A 31 8.11 -0.93 6.97
N ARG A 32 7.59 -1.13 8.17
CA ARG A 32 8.08 -2.12 9.14
C ARG A 32 7.22 -3.37 9.12
N LEU A 33 7.86 -4.53 9.23
CA LEU A 33 7.17 -5.81 9.38
C LEU A 33 6.54 -5.92 10.77
N ILE A 34 5.25 -6.25 10.83
CA ILE A 34 4.56 -6.65 12.06
C ILE A 34 4.74 -8.15 12.24
N GLY A 35 5.39 -8.56 13.31
CA GLY A 35 5.63 -9.97 13.61
C GLY A 35 6.63 -10.62 12.63
N ARG A 36 6.17 -11.54 11.80
CA ARG A 36 7.01 -12.31 10.86
C ARG A 36 6.33 -12.47 9.49
N VAL A 37 7.12 -12.87 8.51
CA VAL A 37 6.58 -13.37 7.23
C VAL A 37 5.93 -14.74 7.46
N PHE A 38 4.77 -14.96 6.86
CA PHE A 38 4.01 -16.20 6.93
C PHE A 38 4.09 -16.92 5.60
N GLU A 39 4.33 -18.24 5.64
CA GLU A 39 4.15 -19.13 4.50
C GLU A 39 3.21 -20.25 4.96
N PHE A 40 2.11 -20.46 4.23
CA PHE A 40 1.09 -21.41 4.63
C PHE A 40 0.24 -21.89 3.43
N ASP A 41 -0.29 -23.09 3.56
CA ASP A 41 -1.35 -23.56 2.67
C ASP A 41 -2.69 -23.04 3.21
N ALA A 42 -3.45 -22.36 2.35
CA ALA A 42 -4.69 -21.74 2.74
C ALA A 42 -5.75 -22.80 3.09
N ALA A 43 -6.17 -22.82 4.36
CA ALA A 43 -7.28 -23.66 4.82
C ALA A 43 -8.62 -23.21 4.19
N ALA A 44 -9.63 -24.07 4.20
CA ALA A 44 -10.90 -23.84 3.50
C ALA A 44 -11.64 -22.57 3.97
N ASP A 45 -11.57 -22.23 5.25
CA ASP A 45 -12.15 -21.03 5.82
C ASP A 45 -11.42 -19.76 5.33
N PHE A 46 -10.10 -19.80 5.23
CA PHE A 46 -9.31 -18.69 4.68
C PHE A 46 -9.58 -18.53 3.17
N GLN A 47 -9.67 -19.63 2.43
CA GLN A 47 -10.05 -19.60 1.01
C GLN A 47 -11.43 -18.97 0.81
N ALA A 48 -12.40 -19.34 1.66
CA ALA A 48 -13.78 -18.84 1.57
C ALA A 48 -13.88 -17.32 1.79
N ILE A 49 -13.12 -16.75 2.73
CA ILE A 49 -13.13 -15.29 2.97
C ILE A 49 -12.43 -14.50 1.85
N LEU A 50 -11.57 -15.14 1.08
CA LEU A 50 -10.90 -14.52 -0.08
C LEU A 50 -11.58 -14.83 -1.41
N ASP A 51 -12.65 -15.64 -1.40
CA ASP A 51 -13.34 -16.12 -2.60
C ASP A 51 -12.39 -16.80 -3.61
N VAL A 52 -11.47 -17.63 -3.09
CA VAL A 52 -10.55 -18.44 -3.89
C VAL A 52 -10.81 -19.91 -3.67
N THR A 53 -10.46 -20.75 -4.65
CA THR A 53 -10.69 -22.20 -4.62
C THR A 53 -9.45 -22.96 -5.05
N GLY A 54 -9.34 -24.23 -4.64
CA GLY A 54 -8.25 -25.11 -5.02
C GLY A 54 -7.15 -25.24 -3.97
N SER A 55 -5.99 -25.74 -4.37
CA SER A 55 -4.81 -25.78 -3.50
C SER A 55 -4.09 -24.46 -3.61
N VAL A 56 -4.14 -23.66 -2.53
CA VAL A 56 -3.63 -22.29 -2.55
C VAL A 56 -2.51 -22.14 -1.51
N ARG A 57 -1.28 -22.05 -1.99
CA ARG A 57 -0.12 -21.74 -1.16
C ARG A 57 0.12 -20.24 -1.12
N CYS A 58 0.22 -19.69 0.08
CA CYS A 58 0.35 -18.26 0.31
C CYS A 58 1.67 -17.90 0.98
N LYS A 59 2.20 -16.72 0.63
CA LYS A 59 3.24 -16.02 1.38
C LYS A 59 2.72 -14.62 1.71
N ALA A 60 2.77 -14.23 2.99
CA ALA A 60 2.15 -12.99 3.44
C ALA A 60 3.02 -12.25 4.46
N ALA A 61 2.85 -10.91 4.52
CA ALA A 61 3.46 -10.04 5.52
C ALA A 61 2.52 -8.90 5.87
N LEU A 62 2.40 -8.60 7.18
CA LEU A 62 1.72 -7.40 7.65
C LEU A 62 2.74 -6.29 7.80
N LEU A 63 2.49 -5.15 7.14
CA LEU A 63 3.42 -4.02 7.04
C LEU A 63 2.78 -2.74 7.58
N THR A 64 3.53 -1.95 8.35
CA THR A 64 3.04 -0.69 8.94
C THR A 64 4.07 0.43 8.83
N TRP A 65 3.59 1.68 8.84
CA TRP A 65 4.39 2.90 8.99
C TRP A 65 4.14 3.61 10.32
N SER A 66 3.30 2.99 11.19
CA SER A 66 2.91 3.55 12.49
C SER A 66 3.49 2.73 13.64
N ASP A 67 3.78 3.41 14.76
CA ASP A 67 4.13 2.77 16.02
C ASP A 67 2.90 2.42 16.87
N ASP A 68 1.69 2.81 16.41
CA ASP A 68 0.42 2.48 17.04
C ASP A 68 -0.07 1.12 16.52
N ASP A 69 -0.21 0.15 17.41
CA ASP A 69 -0.68 -1.21 17.09
C ASP A 69 -2.13 -1.25 16.57
N ALA A 70 -2.92 -0.19 16.84
CA ALA A 70 -4.28 -0.03 16.34
C ALA A 70 -4.33 0.65 14.95
N ALA A 71 -3.19 1.10 14.41
CA ALA A 71 -3.17 1.76 13.11
C ALA A 71 -3.49 0.79 11.97
N THR A 72 -4.09 1.34 10.91
CA THR A 72 -4.27 0.60 9.65
C THR A 72 -2.92 0.10 9.11
N TYR A 73 -2.85 -1.17 8.75
CA TYR A 73 -1.66 -1.77 8.15
C TYR A 73 -1.91 -2.23 6.70
N LEU A 74 -0.84 -2.53 6.00
CA LEU A 74 -0.87 -3.16 4.68
C LEU A 74 -0.70 -4.67 4.86
N ASP A 75 -1.62 -5.46 4.30
CA ASP A 75 -1.50 -6.91 4.20
C ASP A 75 -0.98 -7.25 2.80
N LEU A 76 0.32 -7.57 2.71
CA LEU A 76 0.97 -7.99 1.47
C LEU A 76 0.82 -9.50 1.32
N LEU A 77 0.13 -9.93 0.27
CA LEU A 77 -0.19 -11.33 0.02
C LEU A 77 0.30 -11.76 -1.37
N CYS A 78 0.94 -12.92 -1.46
CA CYS A 78 1.33 -13.56 -2.70
C CYS A 78 0.76 -14.98 -2.74
N PHE A 79 0.10 -15.32 -3.86
CA PHE A 79 -0.31 -16.69 -4.18
C PHE A 79 0.79 -17.36 -4.99
N ALA A 80 1.34 -18.48 -4.48
CA ALA A 80 2.49 -19.13 -5.10
C ALA A 80 2.13 -19.90 -6.39
N ASP A 81 0.95 -20.53 -6.41
CA ASP A 81 0.60 -21.54 -7.39
C ASP A 81 -0.30 -21.00 -8.53
N GLU A 82 -1.15 -20.02 -8.28
CA GLU A 82 -2.04 -19.43 -9.29
C GLU A 82 -1.96 -17.92 -9.25
N ARG A 83 -1.11 -17.36 -10.09
CA ARG A 83 -0.98 -15.91 -10.22
C ARG A 83 -1.98 -15.40 -11.25
N GLY A 84 -2.89 -14.56 -10.81
CA GLY A 84 -3.70 -13.77 -11.73
C GLY A 84 -2.83 -12.84 -12.58
N GLU A 85 -3.24 -12.61 -13.83
CA GLU A 85 -2.58 -11.60 -14.66
C GLU A 85 -2.77 -10.21 -14.07
N PRO A 86 -1.70 -9.37 -14.02
CA PRO A 86 -1.83 -7.98 -13.60
C PRO A 86 -2.85 -7.26 -14.51
N VAL A 87 -3.93 -6.78 -13.93
CA VAL A 87 -4.91 -5.97 -14.66
C VAL A 87 -4.50 -4.50 -14.54
N PRO A 88 -4.03 -3.86 -15.62
CA PRO A 88 -3.72 -2.43 -15.58
C PRO A 88 -4.98 -1.65 -15.23
N ARG A 89 -5.02 -1.07 -14.04
CA ARG A 89 -6.15 -0.24 -13.61
C ARG A 89 -5.87 1.22 -13.89
N THR A 90 -6.88 1.91 -14.43
CA THR A 90 -6.92 3.37 -14.48
C THR A 90 -7.78 3.89 -13.33
N ALA A 91 -7.55 5.14 -12.91
CA ALA A 91 -8.36 5.77 -11.87
C ALA A 91 -9.85 5.97 -12.25
N LYS A 92 -10.23 5.69 -13.50
CA LYS A 92 -11.62 5.74 -14.00
C LYS A 92 -12.38 4.43 -13.79
N GLN A 93 -11.70 3.33 -13.52
CA GLN A 93 -12.35 2.04 -13.29
C GLN A 93 -12.91 1.98 -11.86
N PRO A 94 -14.17 1.52 -11.66
CA PRO A 94 -14.72 1.32 -10.33
C PRO A 94 -13.88 0.35 -9.49
N GLY A 95 -13.82 0.59 -8.18
CA GLY A 95 -13.06 -0.19 -7.22
C GLY A 95 -11.95 0.62 -6.56
N LEU A 96 -11.04 -0.06 -5.84
CA LEU A 96 -9.91 0.59 -5.18
C LEU A 96 -8.91 1.09 -6.24
N ALA A 97 -8.87 2.41 -6.43
CA ALA A 97 -8.06 3.01 -7.48
C ALA A 97 -6.59 3.22 -7.07
N ARG A 98 -6.35 3.55 -5.80
CA ARG A 98 -5.02 3.87 -5.27
C ARG A 98 -4.98 3.84 -3.75
N LEU A 99 -3.78 3.67 -3.19
CA LEU A 99 -3.51 3.89 -1.78
C LEU A 99 -2.88 5.28 -1.58
N GLY A 100 -3.28 5.98 -0.53
CA GLY A 100 -2.69 7.25 -0.12
C GLY A 100 -1.79 7.05 1.08
N LEU A 101 -0.51 7.40 0.95
CA LEU A 101 0.49 7.34 2.01
C LEU A 101 0.93 8.74 2.36
N ARG A 102 0.93 9.08 3.66
CA ARG A 102 1.44 10.36 4.13
C ARG A 102 2.97 10.33 4.18
N VAL A 103 3.61 11.37 3.64
CA VAL A 103 5.04 11.61 3.78
C VAL A 103 5.29 12.90 4.58
N ARG A 104 6.46 12.99 5.21
CA ARG A 104 6.84 14.15 6.03
C ARG A 104 7.39 15.30 5.22
N ASP A 105 8.11 14.97 4.14
CA ASP A 105 8.85 15.91 3.30
C ASP A 105 8.85 15.38 1.87
N MET A 106 8.25 16.11 0.95
CA MET A 106 8.15 15.73 -0.46
C MET A 106 9.49 15.78 -1.18
N THR A 107 10.37 16.72 -0.81
CA THR A 107 11.70 16.84 -1.43
C THR A 107 12.58 15.65 -1.08
N ALA A 108 12.63 15.27 0.18
CA ALA A 108 13.34 14.08 0.64
C ALA A 108 12.74 12.79 0.03
N THR A 109 11.41 12.72 -0.04
CA THR A 109 10.70 11.60 -0.67
C THR A 109 11.07 11.45 -2.14
N LEU A 110 11.09 12.55 -2.89
CA LEU A 110 11.45 12.51 -4.32
C LEU A 110 12.91 12.12 -4.53
N ALA A 111 13.83 12.57 -3.65
CA ALA A 111 15.22 12.15 -3.70
C ALA A 111 15.35 10.62 -3.50
N ARG A 112 14.64 10.08 -2.52
CA ARG A 112 14.61 8.64 -2.23
C ARG A 112 14.02 7.82 -3.38
N ILE A 113 12.93 8.28 -3.99
CA ILE A 113 12.31 7.64 -5.16
C ILE A 113 13.29 7.58 -6.34
N ARG A 114 14.07 8.64 -6.57
CA ARG A 114 15.11 8.67 -7.61
C ARG A 114 16.29 7.76 -7.30
N GLU A 115 16.75 7.73 -6.05
CA GLU A 115 17.84 6.85 -5.60
C GLU A 115 17.54 5.37 -5.87
N HIS A 116 16.26 4.98 -5.80
CA HIS A 116 15.81 3.61 -6.04
C HIS A 116 15.23 3.38 -7.44
N ASP A 117 15.41 4.33 -8.37
CA ASP A 117 14.92 4.24 -9.75
C ASP A 117 13.42 3.90 -9.86
N VAL A 118 12.60 4.35 -8.88
CA VAL A 118 11.15 4.11 -8.90
C VAL A 118 10.50 5.00 -9.95
N PRO A 119 9.76 4.42 -10.91
CA PRO A 119 9.09 5.20 -11.94
C PRO A 119 8.03 6.14 -11.37
N VAL A 120 8.14 7.43 -11.66
CA VAL A 120 7.15 8.45 -11.30
C VAL A 120 6.08 8.51 -12.38
N VAL A 121 4.81 8.36 -11.98
CA VAL A 121 3.66 8.47 -12.88
C VAL A 121 3.28 9.94 -13.06
N ALA A 122 3.26 10.72 -11.96
CA ALA A 122 2.91 12.15 -11.98
C ALA A 122 3.41 12.88 -10.74
N GLY A 123 3.67 14.17 -10.88
CA GLY A 123 4.03 15.06 -9.78
C GLY A 123 5.55 15.20 -9.53
N PRO A 124 5.94 15.82 -8.41
CA PRO A 124 5.04 16.35 -7.38
C PRO A 124 4.18 17.52 -7.88
N VAL A 125 2.91 17.52 -7.54
CA VAL A 125 1.97 18.63 -7.82
C VAL A 125 1.38 19.14 -6.53
N THR A 126 1.08 20.44 -6.49
CA THR A 126 0.36 21.06 -5.36
C THR A 126 -1.13 21.11 -5.66
N LEU A 127 -1.92 20.45 -4.82
CA LEU A 127 -3.37 20.51 -4.85
C LEU A 127 -3.88 21.38 -3.72
N THR A 128 -4.91 22.17 -3.98
CA THR A 128 -5.60 23.01 -2.98
C THR A 128 -7.08 22.63 -2.96
N PRO A 129 -7.44 21.48 -2.33
CA PRO A 129 -8.82 21.00 -2.34
C PRO A 129 -9.78 21.91 -1.59
N MET A 130 -9.27 22.72 -0.66
CA MET A 130 -10.02 23.73 0.09
C MET A 130 -9.09 24.92 0.37
N PRO A 131 -9.62 26.14 0.54
CA PRO A 131 -8.82 27.32 0.90
C PRO A 131 -7.94 27.06 2.12
N GLY A 132 -6.63 27.38 2.02
CA GLY A 132 -5.65 27.17 3.10
C GLY A 132 -5.26 25.72 3.37
N ARG A 133 -5.70 24.76 2.56
CA ARG A 133 -5.33 23.35 2.68
C ARG A 133 -4.55 22.92 1.44
N HIS A 134 -3.25 22.89 1.55
CA HIS A 134 -2.37 22.45 0.48
C HIS A 134 -1.94 21.00 0.67
N ARG A 135 -1.73 20.29 -0.43
CA ARG A 135 -1.19 18.93 -0.45
C ARG A 135 -0.18 18.84 -1.58
N HIS A 136 1.03 18.44 -1.28
CA HIS A 136 1.97 18.03 -2.31
C HIS A 136 1.77 16.54 -2.57
N VAL A 137 1.56 16.17 -3.82
CA VAL A 137 1.23 14.80 -4.21
C VAL A 137 2.18 14.31 -5.28
N LEU A 138 2.82 13.18 -5.03
CA LEU A 138 3.62 12.42 -5.96
C LEU A 138 2.92 11.08 -6.20
N THR A 139 2.72 10.71 -7.47
CA THR A 139 2.11 9.43 -7.83
C THR A 139 3.18 8.50 -8.40
N ILE A 140 3.29 7.33 -7.81
CA ILE A 140 4.15 6.22 -8.26
C ILE A 140 3.33 4.95 -8.42
N ARG A 141 3.96 3.87 -8.88
CA ARG A 141 3.41 2.52 -8.85
C ARG A 141 4.31 1.60 -8.04
N ASP A 142 3.70 0.63 -7.38
CA ASP A 142 4.43 -0.50 -6.84
C ASP A 142 4.90 -1.45 -7.97
N PRO A 143 5.68 -2.50 -7.67
CA PRO A 143 6.19 -3.42 -8.68
C PRO A 143 5.12 -4.12 -9.52
N ASP A 144 3.90 -4.27 -9.02
CA ASP A 144 2.78 -4.93 -9.68
C ASP A 144 1.77 -3.93 -10.29
N GLY A 145 2.08 -2.63 -10.24
CA GLY A 145 1.30 -1.58 -10.89
C GLY A 145 0.23 -0.93 -9.99
N THR A 146 0.13 -1.30 -8.71
CA THR A 146 -0.75 -0.62 -7.75
C THR A 146 -0.37 0.85 -7.65
N MET A 147 -1.34 1.74 -7.83
CA MET A 147 -1.09 3.18 -7.77
C MET A 147 -0.96 3.66 -6.33
N LEU A 148 0.12 4.37 -6.03
CA LEU A 148 0.40 4.94 -4.73
C LEU A 148 0.52 6.47 -4.84
N ASN A 149 -0.24 7.18 -4.00
CA ASN A 149 -0.11 8.63 -3.86
C ASN A 149 0.68 8.92 -2.58
N LEU A 150 1.89 9.45 -2.72
CA LEU A 150 2.69 9.95 -1.62
C LEU A 150 2.29 11.40 -1.38
N MET A 151 1.79 11.71 -0.17
CA MET A 151 1.15 12.99 0.12
C MET A 151 1.79 13.68 1.32
N GLU A 152 2.27 14.90 1.12
CA GLU A 152 2.67 15.81 2.18
C GLU A 152 1.54 16.82 2.47
N PHE A 153 1.35 17.14 3.74
CA PHE A 153 0.35 18.10 4.25
C PHE A 153 1.07 19.19 5.01
N PRO A 154 1.53 20.27 4.36
CA PRO A 154 2.37 21.29 4.99
C PRO A 154 1.75 21.94 6.23
N GLU A 155 0.42 22.15 6.25
CA GLU A 155 -0.27 22.81 7.36
C GLU A 155 -0.39 21.92 8.62
N LEU A 156 -0.23 20.61 8.47
CA LEU A 156 -0.27 19.68 9.61
C LEU A 156 1.10 19.51 10.28
N GLY A 157 2.13 20.19 9.73
CA GLY A 157 3.51 20.04 10.17
C GLY A 157 4.03 18.62 9.98
N SER A 158 5.27 18.36 10.33
CA SER A 158 5.88 17.03 10.40
C SER A 158 5.41 16.29 11.66
N GLY A 159 4.09 16.21 11.88
CA GLY A 159 3.51 15.58 13.06
C GLY A 159 4.07 14.17 13.28
N ARG A 160 4.37 13.89 14.56
CA ARG A 160 4.81 12.56 15.00
C ARG A 160 3.75 11.55 14.58
N GLY A 161 4.13 10.60 13.74
CA GLY A 161 3.38 9.40 13.47
C GLY A 161 3.68 8.35 14.51
#